data_c6e17e50b766c11c9e188df806ed5426
#
_entry.id   c6e17e50b766c11c9e188df806ed5426
#
_cell.length_a   1.000
_cell.length_b   1.000
_cell.length_c   1.000
_cell.angle_alpha   90.00
_cell.angle_beta   90.00
_cell.angle_gamma   90.00
#
_symmetry.space_group_name_H-M   'P 1'
#
loop_
_entity.id
_entity.type
_entity.pdbx_description
1 polymer ?
#
loop_
_entity_poly.entity_id
_entity_poly.type
_entity_poly.pdbx_seq_one_letter_code
_entity_poly.pdbx_strand_id
1 'polypeptide(L)'
;MNALPGSLTPSPMKPYLAELIGTALLVLFGNGVVANVLLAKSKGNNGGWIVITAGWAVAAALAVFSVARVSGAHLNPAVTLALASTGDFSWSLVPGYLCAQVLGGIAGSVLVYLVYYAHWSETSDKGAVLACHCTAPAVRRMGPAFLTEFIATAVFIFMVLSIGKIATGAPKGSDVYALAAATWFGPLLVGLLVLAVGLSLGGPTGYAINPARDLGPRIAHALLPIPGKGPSDWGYAWVPVAAPILGGLLGAKLFVAVGL
;
A
#
# COMPACT_ATOMS: atom_id res chain seq x y z
N MET A 1 37.19 3.89 27.21
CA MET A 1 36.50 3.31 26.04
C MET A 1 36.18 4.47 25.11
N ASN A 2 36.98 4.65 24.08
CA ASN A 2 36.84 5.75 23.14
C ASN A 2 35.62 5.48 22.24
N ALA A 3 34.69 6.43 22.18
CA ALA A 3 33.59 6.41 21.23
C ALA A 3 34.16 6.33 19.82
N LEU A 4 33.70 5.36 19.03
CA LEU A 4 34.05 5.25 17.61
C LEU A 4 33.62 6.53 16.91
N PRO A 5 34.50 7.18 16.11
CA PRO A 5 34.13 8.36 15.32
C PRO A 5 33.23 7.90 14.20
N GLY A 6 31.98 8.40 14.18
CA GLY A 6 31.07 8.22 13.05
C GLY A 6 29.65 7.81 13.40
N SER A 7 29.09 8.11 14.56
CA SER A 7 27.64 8.11 14.74
C SER A 7 27.06 9.29 13.95
N LEU A 8 26.85 9.06 12.64
CA LEU A 8 26.02 9.95 11.84
C LEU A 8 24.67 10.02 12.56
N THR A 9 24.35 11.18 13.14
CA THR A 9 22.98 11.46 13.59
C THR A 9 22.06 11.09 12.44
N PRO A 10 21.04 10.27 12.64
CA PRO A 10 20.16 9.89 11.55
C PRO A 10 19.61 11.14 10.87
N SER A 11 19.86 11.30 9.59
CA SER A 11 19.30 12.43 8.84
C SER A 11 17.79 12.42 9.01
N PRO A 12 17.14 13.54 9.37
CA PRO A 12 15.69 13.62 9.53
C PRO A 12 14.93 13.27 8.25
N MET A 13 15.59 13.25 7.11
CA MET A 13 15.03 12.87 5.80
C MET A 13 14.97 11.36 5.58
N LYS A 14 15.72 10.55 6.35
CA LYS A 14 15.77 9.09 6.10
C LYS A 14 14.40 8.40 6.16
N PRO A 15 13.50 8.67 7.14
CA PRO A 15 12.19 8.04 7.18
C PRO A 15 11.32 8.39 5.97
N TYR A 16 11.34 9.64 5.51
CA TYR A 16 10.56 10.07 4.34
C TYR A 16 11.06 9.40 3.06
N LEU A 17 12.38 9.29 2.88
CA LEU A 17 12.96 8.58 1.74
C LEU A 17 12.60 7.09 1.78
N ALA A 18 12.59 6.48 2.97
CA ALA A 18 12.18 5.10 3.14
C ALA A 18 10.69 4.89 2.79
N GLU A 19 9.79 5.79 3.22
CA GLU A 19 8.38 5.76 2.82
C GLU A 19 8.19 5.90 1.31
N LEU A 20 8.95 6.82 0.68
CA LEU A 20 8.92 7.00 -0.78
C LEU A 20 9.36 5.72 -1.50
N ILE A 21 10.51 5.17 -1.12
CA ILE A 21 11.06 3.95 -1.75
C ILE A 21 10.13 2.75 -1.48
N GLY A 22 9.68 2.56 -0.24
CA GLY A 22 8.80 1.46 0.12
C GLY A 22 7.47 1.52 -0.63
N THR A 23 6.86 2.71 -0.75
CA THR A 23 5.62 2.87 -1.51
C THR A 23 5.85 2.69 -3.01
N ALA A 24 7.01 3.13 -3.53
CA ALA A 24 7.36 2.88 -4.93
C ALA A 24 7.52 1.38 -5.22
N LEU A 25 8.15 0.62 -4.33
CA LEU A 25 8.27 -0.83 -4.46
C LEU A 25 6.91 -1.53 -4.35
N LEU A 26 6.07 -1.13 -3.39
CA LEU A 26 4.71 -1.63 -3.23
C LEU A 26 3.92 -1.48 -4.53
N VAL A 27 3.95 -0.28 -5.13
CA VAL A 27 3.21 0.02 -6.36
C VAL A 27 3.86 -0.63 -7.57
N LEU A 28 5.20 -0.65 -7.68
CA LEU A 28 5.90 -1.31 -8.78
C LEU A 28 5.50 -2.79 -8.90
N PHE A 29 5.57 -3.54 -7.80
CA PHE A 29 5.21 -4.96 -7.83
C PHE A 29 3.69 -5.16 -7.89
N GLY A 30 2.92 -4.40 -7.13
CA GLY A 30 1.47 -4.52 -7.07
C GLY A 30 0.78 -4.13 -8.37
N ASN A 31 1.08 -2.97 -8.95
CA ASN A 31 0.56 -2.59 -10.26
C ASN A 31 1.25 -3.38 -11.39
N GLY A 32 2.50 -3.81 -11.18
CA GLY A 32 3.24 -4.66 -12.11
C GLY A 32 2.55 -6.00 -12.32
N VAL A 33 2.07 -6.67 -11.27
CA VAL A 33 1.32 -7.91 -11.43
C VAL A 33 -0.02 -7.68 -12.12
N VAL A 34 -0.69 -6.54 -11.86
CA VAL A 34 -1.92 -6.18 -12.58
C VAL A 34 -1.63 -6.00 -14.07
N ALA A 35 -0.57 -5.28 -14.42
CA ALA A 35 -0.12 -5.10 -15.79
C ALA A 35 0.21 -6.44 -16.47
N ASN A 36 0.89 -7.34 -15.76
CA ASN A 36 1.18 -8.68 -16.27
C ASN A 36 -0.09 -9.50 -16.57
N VAL A 37 -1.15 -9.35 -15.76
CA VAL A 37 -2.39 -10.10 -15.94
C VAL A 37 -3.33 -9.45 -16.97
N LEU A 38 -3.35 -8.12 -17.07
CA LEU A 38 -4.35 -7.41 -17.87
C LEU A 38 -3.85 -6.94 -19.23
N LEU A 39 -2.57 -6.61 -19.37
CA LEU A 39 -2.07 -6.08 -20.64
C LEU A 39 -1.92 -7.18 -21.68
N ALA A 40 -2.33 -6.84 -22.91
CA ALA A 40 -2.26 -7.76 -24.04
C ALA A 40 -0.81 -8.22 -24.30
N LYS A 41 -0.66 -9.46 -24.74
CA LYS A 41 0.63 -10.10 -25.09
C LYS A 41 1.62 -10.23 -23.93
N SER A 42 1.25 -9.90 -22.70
CA SER A 42 2.10 -10.23 -21.54
C SER A 42 2.08 -11.74 -21.30
N LYS A 43 3.14 -12.30 -20.73
CA LYS A 43 3.22 -13.74 -20.46
C LYS A 43 2.23 -14.21 -19.40
N GLY A 44 1.81 -13.34 -18.51
CA GLY A 44 0.82 -13.63 -17.48
C GLY A 44 -0.62 -13.20 -17.85
N ASN A 45 -0.86 -12.79 -19.10
CA ASN A 45 -2.17 -12.32 -19.53
C ASN A 45 -3.26 -13.36 -19.22
N ASN A 46 -4.39 -12.89 -18.68
CA ASN A 46 -5.51 -13.71 -18.21
C ASN A 46 -5.18 -14.67 -17.05
N GLY A 47 -4.11 -14.43 -16.28
CA GLY A 47 -3.73 -15.23 -15.11
C GLY A 47 -4.76 -15.20 -13.95
N GLY A 48 -5.68 -14.24 -13.97
CA GLY A 48 -6.81 -14.19 -13.06
C GLY A 48 -6.55 -13.47 -11.74
N TRP A 49 -7.64 -13.35 -10.95
CA TRP A 49 -7.66 -12.56 -9.71
C TRP A 49 -6.71 -13.06 -8.63
N ILE A 50 -6.53 -14.39 -8.54
CA ILE A 50 -5.62 -14.98 -7.54
C ILE A 50 -4.16 -14.57 -7.79
N VAL A 51 -3.73 -14.46 -9.05
CA VAL A 51 -2.38 -14.01 -9.40
C VAL A 51 -2.18 -12.55 -8.97
N ILE A 52 -3.18 -11.69 -9.23
CA ILE A 52 -3.17 -10.28 -8.83
C ILE A 52 -3.05 -10.18 -7.30
N THR A 53 -3.91 -10.87 -6.56
CA THR A 53 -3.93 -10.78 -5.10
C THR A 53 -2.68 -11.37 -4.46
N ALA A 54 -2.15 -12.47 -4.99
CA ALA A 54 -0.89 -13.05 -4.55
C ALA A 54 0.29 -12.09 -4.83
N GLY A 55 0.33 -11.46 -6.01
CA GLY A 55 1.35 -10.48 -6.35
C GLY A 55 1.32 -9.26 -5.42
N TRP A 56 0.14 -8.72 -5.10
CA TRP A 56 -0.01 -7.62 -4.13
C TRP A 56 0.41 -8.04 -2.71
N ALA A 57 0.14 -9.28 -2.30
CA ALA A 57 0.57 -9.83 -1.02
C ALA A 57 2.09 -9.84 -0.90
N VAL A 58 2.77 -10.37 -1.92
CA VAL A 58 4.23 -10.41 -1.98
C VAL A 58 4.80 -8.98 -2.06
N ALA A 59 4.18 -8.10 -2.86
CA ALA A 59 4.58 -6.69 -2.95
C ALA A 59 4.54 -6.00 -1.58
N ALA A 60 3.46 -6.19 -0.82
CA ALA A 60 3.31 -5.63 0.52
C ALA A 60 4.36 -6.19 1.49
N ALA A 61 4.54 -7.51 1.54
CA ALA A 61 5.52 -8.15 2.40
C ALA A 61 6.94 -7.63 2.13
N LEU A 62 7.35 -7.60 0.87
CA LEU A 62 8.70 -7.17 0.49
C LEU A 62 8.92 -5.67 0.68
N ALA A 63 7.92 -4.84 0.37
CA ALA A 63 8.01 -3.39 0.59
C ALA A 63 8.14 -3.07 2.09
N VAL A 64 7.31 -3.68 2.95
CA VAL A 64 7.41 -3.52 4.41
C VAL A 64 8.77 -4.02 4.90
N PHE A 65 9.19 -5.21 4.51
CA PHE A 65 10.48 -5.77 4.90
C PHE A 65 11.64 -4.83 4.55
N SER A 66 11.61 -4.21 3.37
CA SER A 66 12.72 -3.39 2.86
C SER A 66 12.96 -2.12 3.69
N VAL A 67 11.92 -1.50 4.26
CA VAL A 67 12.02 -0.16 4.87
C VAL A 67 11.55 -0.07 6.33
N ALA A 68 10.97 -1.13 6.89
CA ALA A 68 10.39 -1.12 8.24
C ALA A 68 11.37 -0.64 9.32
N ARG A 69 12.64 -1.01 9.24
CA ARG A 69 13.66 -0.62 10.21
C ARG A 69 14.02 0.87 10.18
N VAL A 70 13.62 1.58 9.12
CA VAL A 70 13.95 3.01 8.93
C VAL A 70 12.75 3.91 9.21
N SER A 71 11.57 3.55 8.67
CA SER A 71 10.37 4.40 8.74
C SER A 71 9.21 3.77 9.53
N GLY A 72 9.30 2.50 9.88
CA GLY A 72 8.14 1.73 10.34
C GLY A 72 7.29 1.18 9.20
N ALA A 73 7.62 1.51 7.95
CA ALA A 73 6.94 1.06 6.73
C ALA A 73 5.43 1.25 6.77
N HIS A 74 4.98 2.47 6.98
CA HIS A 74 3.54 2.78 6.88
C HIS A 74 3.03 2.57 5.46
N LEU A 75 3.72 3.12 4.46
CA LEU A 75 3.48 3.00 3.01
C LEU A 75 2.03 3.31 2.59
N ASN A 76 1.28 3.92 3.50
CA ASN A 76 -0.17 4.09 3.39
C ASN A 76 -0.63 5.27 4.27
N PRO A 77 -1.26 6.30 3.70
CA PRO A 77 -1.82 7.40 4.47
C PRO A 77 -2.83 6.96 5.54
N ALA A 78 -3.64 5.93 5.29
CA ALA A 78 -4.60 5.43 6.28
C ALA A 78 -3.89 4.80 7.48
N VAL A 79 -2.78 4.06 7.28
CA VAL A 79 -1.92 3.53 8.35
C VAL A 79 -1.29 4.68 9.15
N THR A 80 -0.72 5.67 8.46
CA THR A 80 -0.05 6.81 9.10
C THR A 80 -1.01 7.59 10.00
N LEU A 81 -2.21 7.87 9.51
CA LEU A 81 -3.24 8.59 10.26
C LEU A 81 -3.81 7.74 11.42
N ALA A 82 -3.96 6.44 11.22
CA ALA A 82 -4.40 5.52 12.26
C ALA A 82 -3.40 5.51 13.43
N LEU A 83 -2.11 5.30 13.17
CA LEU A 83 -1.05 5.31 14.18
C LEU A 83 -0.92 6.69 14.87
N ALA A 84 -1.10 7.78 14.14
CA ALA A 84 -1.11 9.11 14.75
C ALA A 84 -2.32 9.30 15.69
N SER A 85 -3.48 8.73 15.33
CA SER A 85 -4.70 8.83 16.13
C SER A 85 -4.67 7.99 17.42
N THR A 86 -3.84 6.95 17.48
CA THR A 86 -3.61 6.13 18.69
C THR A 86 -2.46 6.65 19.55
N GLY A 87 -1.71 7.65 19.08
CA GLY A 87 -0.54 8.20 19.76
C GLY A 87 0.77 7.42 19.50
N ASP A 88 0.73 6.39 18.68
CA ASP A 88 1.90 5.57 18.31
C ASP A 88 2.79 6.27 17.26
N PHE A 89 2.35 7.39 16.69
CA PHE A 89 3.10 8.19 15.71
C PHE A 89 2.88 9.70 15.89
N SER A 90 3.96 10.48 15.73
CA SER A 90 3.88 11.95 15.91
C SER A 90 3.15 12.63 14.76
N TRP A 91 2.16 13.47 15.07
CA TRP A 91 1.44 14.29 14.09
C TRP A 91 2.35 15.22 13.28
N SER A 92 3.48 15.66 13.86
CA SER A 92 4.44 16.53 13.17
C SER A 92 5.10 15.86 11.95
N LEU A 93 5.16 14.52 11.94
CA LEU A 93 5.76 13.75 10.85
C LEU A 93 4.73 13.36 9.78
N VAL A 94 3.43 13.41 10.11
CA VAL A 94 2.34 12.96 9.22
C VAL A 94 2.41 13.63 7.84
N PRO A 95 2.51 14.97 7.70
CA PRO A 95 2.50 15.59 6.37
C PRO A 95 3.63 15.08 5.47
N GLY A 96 4.84 14.91 6.04
CA GLY A 96 5.99 14.39 5.30
C GLY A 96 5.82 12.94 4.84
N TYR A 97 5.22 12.07 5.69
CA TYR A 97 4.90 10.69 5.33
C TYR A 97 3.87 10.63 4.19
N LEU A 98 2.77 11.37 4.30
CA LEU A 98 1.73 11.40 3.27
C LEU A 98 2.30 11.85 1.92
N CYS A 99 3.11 12.92 1.92
CA CYS A 99 3.77 13.43 0.73
C CYS A 99 4.71 12.37 0.12
N ALA A 100 5.58 11.76 0.93
CA ALA A 100 6.52 10.73 0.50
C ALA A 100 5.81 9.50 -0.09
N GLN A 101 4.71 9.06 0.55
CA GLN A 101 3.91 7.94 0.09
C GLN A 101 3.25 8.22 -1.27
N VAL A 102 2.64 9.39 -1.45
CA VAL A 102 2.02 9.75 -2.75
C VAL A 102 3.08 9.85 -3.85
N LEU A 103 4.22 10.49 -3.57
CA LEU A 103 5.34 10.58 -4.52
C LEU A 103 5.91 9.19 -4.84
N GLY A 104 6.02 8.31 -3.86
CA GLY A 104 6.39 6.90 -4.05
C GLY A 104 5.40 6.17 -4.95
N GLY A 105 4.09 6.38 -4.75
CA GLY A 105 3.04 5.82 -5.60
C GLY A 105 3.17 6.29 -7.05
N ILE A 106 3.45 7.57 -7.28
CA ILE A 106 3.73 8.11 -8.62
C ILE A 106 4.96 7.43 -9.22
N ALA A 107 6.07 7.38 -8.48
CA ALA A 107 7.33 6.80 -8.95
C ALA A 107 7.16 5.31 -9.31
N GLY A 108 6.51 4.52 -8.45
CA GLY A 108 6.22 3.10 -8.72
C GLY A 108 5.40 2.90 -9.98
N SER A 109 4.38 3.74 -10.18
CA SER A 109 3.52 3.69 -11.37
C SER A 109 4.26 4.08 -12.66
N VAL A 110 5.18 5.07 -12.59
CA VAL A 110 6.07 5.41 -13.71
C VAL A 110 6.98 4.23 -14.05
N LEU A 111 7.52 3.54 -13.05
CA LEU A 111 8.34 2.35 -13.29
C LEU A 111 7.55 1.22 -13.94
N VAL A 112 6.29 0.99 -13.55
CA VAL A 112 5.40 0.03 -14.24
C VAL A 112 5.19 0.43 -15.70
N TYR A 113 4.95 1.73 -15.96
CA TYR A 113 4.83 2.24 -17.34
C TYR A 113 6.07 1.92 -18.16
N LEU A 114 7.26 2.13 -17.63
CA LEU A 114 8.52 1.85 -18.33
C LEU A 114 8.75 0.35 -18.55
N VAL A 115 8.48 -0.49 -17.56
CA VAL A 115 8.63 -1.96 -17.65
C VAL A 115 7.71 -2.55 -18.73
N TYR A 116 6.47 -2.05 -18.82
CA TYR A 116 5.47 -2.54 -19.77
C TYR A 116 5.34 -1.65 -21.02
N TYR A 117 6.36 -0.83 -21.32
CA TYR A 117 6.28 0.20 -22.37
C TYR A 117 5.74 -0.31 -23.70
N ALA A 118 6.20 -1.49 -24.15
CA ALA A 118 5.77 -2.09 -25.43
C ALA A 118 4.33 -2.63 -25.40
N HIS A 119 3.75 -2.87 -24.24
CA HIS A 119 2.42 -3.49 -24.11
C HIS A 119 1.27 -2.50 -24.16
N TRP A 120 1.53 -1.21 -23.89
CA TRP A 120 0.48 -0.18 -23.87
C TRP A 120 -0.20 0.01 -25.20
N SER A 121 0.56 0.05 -26.31
CA SER A 121 0.01 0.18 -27.67
C SER A 121 -0.72 -1.08 -28.13
N GLU A 122 -0.45 -2.23 -27.53
CA GLU A 122 -1.08 -3.50 -27.86
C GLU A 122 -2.42 -3.71 -27.12
N THR A 123 -2.69 -2.89 -26.09
CA THR A 123 -3.86 -3.05 -25.23
C THR A 123 -4.90 -2.00 -25.54
N SER A 124 -5.99 -2.40 -26.20
CA SER A 124 -7.10 -1.51 -26.57
C SER A 124 -8.12 -1.26 -25.44
N ASP A 125 -8.16 -2.14 -24.42
CA ASP A 125 -9.06 -2.00 -23.27
C ASP A 125 -8.57 -0.90 -22.32
N LYS A 126 -9.27 0.24 -22.37
CA LYS A 126 -8.98 1.41 -21.52
C LYS A 126 -9.17 1.13 -20.03
N GLY A 127 -10.09 0.22 -19.68
CA GLY A 127 -10.32 -0.21 -18.30
C GLY A 127 -9.14 -1.02 -17.78
N ALA A 128 -8.60 -1.93 -18.58
CA ALA A 128 -7.39 -2.68 -18.25
C ALA A 128 -6.19 -1.76 -18.09
N VAL A 129 -6.01 -0.77 -18.97
CA VAL A 129 -4.95 0.24 -18.86
C VAL A 129 -5.07 1.03 -17.56
N LEU A 130 -6.28 1.51 -17.21
CA LEU A 130 -6.52 2.24 -15.97
C LEU A 130 -6.24 1.37 -14.75
N ALA A 131 -6.68 0.11 -14.76
CA ALA A 131 -6.52 -0.84 -13.65
C ALA A 131 -5.05 -1.16 -13.36
N CYS A 132 -4.15 -1.03 -14.34
CA CYS A 132 -2.70 -1.14 -14.12
C CYS A 132 -2.11 0.03 -13.31
N HIS A 133 -2.90 1.04 -13.02
CA HIS A 133 -2.50 2.22 -12.24
C HIS A 133 -3.32 2.35 -10.96
N CYS A 134 -4.63 2.51 -11.07
CA CYS A 134 -5.51 2.81 -9.93
C CYS A 134 -6.78 1.97 -9.94
N THR A 135 -7.51 1.98 -8.83
CA THR A 135 -8.72 1.18 -8.66
C THR A 135 -9.94 1.83 -9.30
N ALA A 136 -10.93 0.99 -9.60
CA ALA A 136 -12.25 1.41 -10.04
C ALA A 136 -13.30 0.41 -9.54
N PRO A 137 -14.57 0.83 -9.31
CA PRO A 137 -15.61 -0.08 -8.86
C PRO A 137 -16.07 -0.99 -10.00
N ALA A 138 -16.18 -2.30 -9.74
CA ALA A 138 -16.72 -3.27 -10.70
C ALA A 138 -18.18 -2.94 -11.07
N VAL A 139 -18.95 -2.46 -10.09
CA VAL A 139 -20.30 -1.90 -10.29
C VAL A 139 -20.26 -0.44 -9.89
N ARG A 140 -20.57 0.46 -10.84
CA ARG A 140 -20.43 1.91 -10.61
C ARG A 140 -21.54 2.47 -9.73
N ARG A 141 -21.42 2.19 -8.43
CA ARG A 141 -22.27 2.73 -7.35
C ARG A 141 -21.39 3.26 -6.24
N MET A 142 -21.34 4.57 -6.05
CA MET A 142 -20.38 5.23 -5.15
C MET A 142 -20.59 4.85 -3.67
N GLY A 143 -21.83 4.79 -3.20
CA GLY A 143 -22.14 4.43 -1.81
C GLY A 143 -21.65 3.02 -1.44
N PRO A 144 -22.06 1.97 -2.16
CA PRO A 144 -21.53 0.62 -1.97
C PRO A 144 -20.01 0.53 -2.11
N ALA A 145 -19.40 1.21 -3.10
CA ALA A 145 -17.96 1.22 -3.27
C ALA A 145 -17.25 1.87 -2.08
N PHE A 146 -17.77 3.00 -1.58
CA PHE A 146 -17.27 3.63 -0.36
C PHE A 146 -17.35 2.70 0.84
N LEU A 147 -18.49 2.03 1.04
CA LEU A 147 -18.69 1.10 2.15
C LEU A 147 -17.71 -0.09 2.08
N THR A 148 -17.46 -0.62 0.88
CA THR A 148 -16.48 -1.69 0.66
C THR A 148 -15.07 -1.26 1.09
N GLU A 149 -14.58 -0.11 0.58
CA GLU A 149 -13.26 0.41 0.92
C GLU A 149 -13.15 0.77 2.41
N PHE A 150 -14.21 1.32 2.99
CA PHE A 150 -14.29 1.64 4.41
C PHE A 150 -14.16 0.39 5.29
N ILE A 151 -14.96 -0.65 5.02
CA ILE A 151 -14.93 -1.91 5.80
C ILE A 151 -13.59 -2.61 5.60
N ALA A 152 -13.13 -2.75 4.35
CA ALA A 152 -11.88 -3.42 4.05
C ALA A 152 -10.70 -2.75 4.77
N THR A 153 -10.67 -1.41 4.80
CA THR A 153 -9.60 -0.68 5.48
C THR A 153 -9.73 -0.74 7.01
N ALA A 154 -10.95 -0.71 7.54
CA ALA A 154 -11.16 -0.86 8.99
C ALA A 154 -10.61 -2.20 9.50
N VAL A 155 -10.94 -3.29 8.82
CA VAL A 155 -10.40 -4.63 9.12
C VAL A 155 -8.88 -4.66 8.92
N PHE A 156 -8.39 -4.12 7.80
CA PHE A 156 -6.96 -4.08 7.50
C PHE A 156 -6.17 -3.38 8.60
N ILE A 157 -6.57 -2.17 9.02
CA ILE A 157 -5.86 -1.40 10.05
C ILE A 157 -5.95 -2.08 11.42
N PHE A 158 -7.12 -2.59 11.81
CA PHE A 158 -7.26 -3.35 13.06
C PHE A 158 -6.23 -4.49 13.12
N MET A 159 -6.09 -5.25 12.05
CA MET A 159 -5.16 -6.38 12.00
C MET A 159 -3.68 -5.95 11.87
N VAL A 160 -3.38 -4.85 11.16
CA VAL A 160 -2.02 -4.29 11.11
C VAL A 160 -1.55 -3.90 12.51
N LEU A 161 -2.40 -3.23 13.29
CA LEU A 161 -2.09 -2.86 14.68
C LEU A 161 -1.91 -4.10 15.56
N SER A 162 -2.75 -5.12 15.40
CA SER A 162 -2.62 -6.40 16.11
C SER A 162 -1.29 -7.09 15.80
N ILE A 163 -0.89 -7.15 14.53
CA ILE A 163 0.41 -7.69 14.09
C ILE A 163 1.56 -6.89 14.72
N GLY A 164 1.46 -5.55 14.73
CA GLY A 164 2.46 -4.67 15.32
C GLY A 164 2.64 -4.92 16.83
N LYS A 165 1.57 -5.15 17.57
CA LYS A 165 1.64 -5.47 19.02
C LYS A 165 2.31 -6.81 19.31
N ILE A 166 2.04 -7.84 18.52
CA ILE A 166 2.76 -9.12 18.64
C ILE A 166 4.26 -8.91 18.44
N ALA A 167 4.62 -8.09 17.45
CA ALA A 167 6.01 -7.79 17.15
C ALA A 167 6.73 -6.99 18.25
N THR A 168 6.02 -6.11 18.97
CA THR A 168 6.59 -5.26 20.03
C THR A 168 6.38 -5.81 21.44
N GLY A 169 5.46 -6.75 21.63
CA GLY A 169 5.06 -7.32 22.92
C GLY A 169 5.99 -8.35 23.50
N ALA A 170 7.12 -8.66 22.85
CA ALA A 170 8.13 -9.54 23.43
C ALA A 170 8.69 -8.92 24.71
N PRO A 171 8.74 -9.65 25.87
CA PRO A 171 9.26 -9.12 27.13
C PRO A 171 10.67 -8.55 26.96
N LYS A 172 10.96 -7.44 27.64
CA LYS A 172 12.34 -6.88 27.70
C LYS A 172 13.28 -7.96 28.23
N GLY A 173 14.27 -8.35 27.42
CA GLY A 173 15.18 -9.45 27.75
C GLY A 173 14.82 -10.78 27.11
N SER A 174 13.75 -10.81 26.29
CA SER A 174 13.48 -11.98 25.48
C SER A 174 14.54 -12.17 24.42
N ASP A 175 14.81 -13.42 24.24
CA ASP A 175 15.68 -14.11 23.34
C ASP A 175 15.75 -13.45 21.94
N VAL A 176 16.91 -13.49 21.34
CA VAL A 176 17.20 -13.11 19.94
C VAL A 176 16.16 -13.69 18.96
N TYR A 177 15.61 -14.86 19.28
CA TYR A 177 14.55 -15.52 18.51
C TYR A 177 13.22 -14.77 18.52
N ALA A 178 12.78 -14.20 19.65
CA ALA A 178 11.54 -13.42 19.72
C ALA A 178 11.64 -12.12 18.91
N LEU A 179 12.78 -11.44 18.97
CA LEU A 179 13.05 -10.24 18.18
C LEU A 179 13.18 -10.58 16.70
N ALA A 180 13.85 -11.69 16.36
CA ALA A 180 13.95 -12.17 15.00
C ALA A 180 12.58 -12.54 14.44
N ALA A 181 11.76 -13.29 15.19
CA ALA A 181 10.40 -13.64 14.79
C ALA A 181 9.56 -12.39 14.50
N ALA A 182 9.56 -11.41 15.39
CA ALA A 182 8.86 -10.14 15.18
C ALA A 182 9.33 -9.40 13.92
N THR A 183 10.65 -9.36 13.69
CA THR A 183 11.24 -8.63 12.55
C THR A 183 10.98 -9.32 11.21
N TRP A 184 10.95 -10.65 11.17
CA TRP A 184 10.82 -11.43 9.95
C TRP A 184 9.37 -11.81 9.62
N PHE A 185 8.58 -12.19 10.64
CA PHE A 185 7.20 -12.61 10.43
C PHE A 185 6.22 -11.44 10.26
N GLY A 186 6.47 -10.28 10.89
CA GLY A 186 5.59 -9.12 10.76
C GLY A 186 5.30 -8.74 9.30
N PRO A 187 6.33 -8.49 8.47
CA PRO A 187 6.13 -8.21 7.04
C PRO A 187 5.39 -9.32 6.28
N LEU A 188 5.69 -10.59 6.57
CA LEU A 188 5.00 -11.72 5.94
C LEU A 188 3.51 -11.76 6.33
N LEU A 189 3.19 -11.53 7.61
CA LEU A 189 1.80 -11.46 8.09
C LEU A 189 1.04 -10.29 7.46
N VAL A 190 1.68 -9.14 7.25
CA VAL A 190 1.08 -8.02 6.49
C VAL A 190 0.80 -8.44 5.06
N GLY A 191 1.71 -9.15 4.40
CA GLY A 191 1.46 -9.71 3.07
C GLY A 191 0.27 -10.68 3.04
N LEU A 192 0.20 -11.62 3.99
CA LEU A 192 -0.92 -12.55 4.12
C LEU A 192 -2.24 -11.83 4.39
N LEU A 193 -2.21 -10.75 5.18
CA LEU A 193 -3.38 -9.91 5.41
C LEU A 193 -3.84 -9.23 4.10
N VAL A 194 -2.92 -8.68 3.32
CA VAL A 194 -3.23 -8.10 1.99
C VAL A 194 -3.84 -9.17 1.07
N LEU A 195 -3.31 -10.40 1.09
CA LEU A 195 -3.87 -11.53 0.34
C LEU A 195 -5.31 -11.82 0.78
N ALA A 196 -5.56 -11.93 2.08
CA ALA A 196 -6.88 -12.22 2.63
C ALA A 196 -7.90 -11.14 2.25
N VAL A 197 -7.53 -9.86 2.41
CA VAL A 197 -8.38 -8.72 2.00
C VAL A 197 -8.64 -8.73 0.50
N GLY A 198 -7.61 -8.96 -0.32
CA GLY A 198 -7.73 -9.00 -1.78
C GLY A 198 -8.64 -10.11 -2.28
N LEU A 199 -8.49 -11.33 -1.73
CA LEU A 199 -9.30 -12.49 -2.08
C LEU A 199 -10.76 -12.37 -1.63
N SER A 200 -10.99 -11.80 -0.44
CA SER A 200 -12.32 -11.82 0.20
C SER A 200 -13.11 -10.54 -0.01
N LEU A 201 -12.46 -9.38 -0.02
CA LEU A 201 -13.10 -8.07 -0.03
C LEU A 201 -12.75 -7.22 -1.26
N GLY A 202 -11.80 -7.68 -2.09
CA GLY A 202 -11.27 -6.90 -3.20
C GLY A 202 -12.14 -6.88 -4.45
N GLY A 203 -13.02 -7.84 -4.64
CA GLY A 203 -13.83 -7.99 -5.86
C GLY A 203 -14.66 -6.75 -6.23
N PRO A 204 -15.32 -6.06 -5.29
CA PRO A 204 -16.17 -4.92 -5.63
C PRO A 204 -15.42 -3.68 -6.13
N THR A 205 -14.19 -3.42 -5.64
CA THR A 205 -13.51 -2.12 -5.84
C THR A 205 -12.05 -2.22 -6.26
N GLY A 206 -11.44 -3.40 -6.18
CA GLY A 206 -10.00 -3.56 -6.34
C GLY A 206 -9.21 -3.27 -5.05
N TYR A 207 -9.87 -3.26 -3.90
CA TYR A 207 -9.27 -3.09 -2.55
C TYR A 207 -8.13 -2.07 -2.53
N ALA A 208 -8.45 -0.80 -2.78
CA ALA A 208 -7.45 0.26 -2.69
C ALA A 208 -6.81 0.27 -1.30
N ILE A 209 -7.64 0.31 -0.25
CA ILE A 209 -7.27 0.32 1.18
C ILE A 209 -6.10 1.25 1.55
N ASN A 210 -5.63 2.02 0.60
CA ASN A 210 -4.44 2.86 0.68
C ASN A 210 -4.58 4.07 -0.26
N PRO A 211 -4.77 5.28 0.27
CA PRO A 211 -4.90 6.47 -0.55
C PRO A 211 -3.71 6.73 -1.49
N ALA A 212 -2.48 6.48 -1.06
CA ALA A 212 -1.29 6.71 -1.89
C ALA A 212 -1.15 5.70 -3.02
N ARG A 213 -1.55 4.44 -2.78
CA ARG A 213 -1.57 3.35 -3.76
C ARG A 213 -2.59 3.60 -4.89
N ASP A 214 -3.59 4.45 -4.66
CA ASP A 214 -4.54 4.84 -5.71
C ASP A 214 -4.23 6.21 -6.29
N LEU A 215 -4.14 7.25 -5.44
CA LEU A 215 -3.98 8.64 -5.87
C LEU A 215 -2.66 8.86 -6.63
N GLY A 216 -1.54 8.35 -6.12
CA GLY A 216 -0.24 8.51 -6.77
C GLY A 216 -0.23 7.94 -8.19
N PRO A 217 -0.57 6.66 -8.38
CA PRO A 217 -0.69 6.05 -9.70
C PRO A 217 -1.77 6.67 -10.59
N ARG A 218 -2.86 7.18 -10.04
CA ARG A 218 -3.89 7.91 -10.81
C ARG A 218 -3.36 9.21 -11.38
N ILE A 219 -2.55 9.94 -10.61
CA ILE A 219 -1.81 11.11 -11.10
C ILE A 219 -0.83 10.70 -12.21
N ALA A 220 -0.07 9.64 -12.01
CA ALA A 220 0.83 9.11 -13.04
C ALA A 220 0.09 8.73 -14.31
N HIS A 221 -1.05 8.01 -14.22
CA HIS A 221 -1.89 7.70 -15.38
C HIS A 221 -2.37 8.96 -16.12
N ALA A 222 -2.73 10.00 -15.39
CA ALA A 222 -3.15 11.26 -16.01
C ALA A 222 -2.03 11.91 -16.81
N LEU A 223 -0.80 11.91 -16.29
CA LEU A 223 0.36 12.60 -16.86
C LEU A 223 1.11 11.79 -17.92
N LEU A 224 1.17 10.47 -17.78
CA LEU A 224 1.94 9.60 -18.68
C LEU A 224 1.36 9.57 -20.10
N PRO A 225 2.20 9.55 -21.14
CA PRO A 225 1.77 9.50 -22.54
C PRO A 225 1.44 8.05 -22.96
N ILE A 226 0.44 7.45 -22.31
CA ILE A 226 0.02 6.09 -22.61
C ILE A 226 -0.84 6.09 -23.88
N PRO A 227 -0.48 5.34 -24.93
CA PRO A 227 -1.25 5.27 -26.15
C PRO A 227 -2.70 4.80 -25.91
N GLY A 228 -3.67 5.52 -26.42
CA GLY A 228 -5.08 5.13 -26.36
C GLY A 228 -5.72 5.08 -24.97
N LYS A 229 -5.04 5.55 -23.90
CA LYS A 229 -5.59 5.58 -22.55
C LYS A 229 -6.93 6.33 -22.49
N GLY A 230 -7.81 5.87 -21.62
CA GLY A 230 -9.05 6.56 -21.27
C GLY A 230 -8.84 7.66 -20.23
N PRO A 231 -9.94 8.23 -19.69
CA PRO A 231 -9.89 9.16 -18.58
C PRO A 231 -9.35 8.47 -17.31
N SER A 232 -8.71 9.26 -16.43
CA SER A 232 -8.16 8.77 -15.15
C SER A 232 -9.21 8.59 -14.04
N ASP A 233 -10.49 8.67 -14.37
CA ASP A 233 -11.64 8.48 -13.48
C ASP A 233 -11.58 9.28 -12.18
N TRP A 234 -11.33 10.58 -12.29
CA TRP A 234 -11.26 11.49 -11.13
C TRP A 234 -12.57 11.55 -10.33
N GLY A 235 -13.70 11.28 -10.98
CA GLY A 235 -15.01 11.21 -10.31
C GLY A 235 -15.12 10.10 -9.26
N TYR A 236 -14.27 9.06 -9.35
CA TYR A 236 -14.16 8.00 -8.35
C TYR A 236 -13.04 8.24 -7.34
N ALA A 237 -12.01 9.02 -7.66
CA ALA A 237 -10.77 9.15 -6.89
C ALA A 237 -10.96 9.51 -5.40
N TRP A 238 -12.05 10.17 -5.03
CA TRP A 238 -12.35 10.52 -3.64
C TRP A 238 -12.66 9.28 -2.77
N VAL A 239 -13.24 8.23 -3.37
CA VAL A 239 -13.59 6.98 -2.65
C VAL A 239 -12.36 6.30 -2.08
N PRO A 240 -11.32 5.94 -2.87
CA PRO A 240 -10.11 5.29 -2.38
C PRO A 240 -9.21 6.21 -1.53
N VAL A 241 -9.59 7.48 -1.35
CA VAL A 241 -8.94 8.40 -0.41
C VAL A 241 -9.75 8.50 0.89
N ALA A 242 -11.01 8.92 0.81
CA ALA A 242 -11.82 9.20 2.00
C ALA A 242 -12.24 7.92 2.75
N ALA A 243 -12.66 6.88 2.04
CA ALA A 243 -13.13 5.65 2.67
C ALA A 243 -12.02 4.92 3.44
N PRO A 244 -10.79 4.74 2.90
CA PRO A 244 -9.70 4.16 3.66
C PRO A 244 -9.26 4.98 4.87
N ILE A 245 -9.25 6.31 4.79
CA ILE A 245 -8.93 7.15 5.95
C ILE A 245 -9.95 6.95 7.07
N LEU A 246 -11.23 7.06 6.76
CA LEU A 246 -12.29 6.92 7.76
C LEU A 246 -12.39 5.48 8.30
N GLY A 247 -12.27 4.48 7.43
CA GLY A 247 -12.21 3.08 7.83
C GLY A 247 -11.00 2.78 8.71
N GLY A 248 -9.84 3.31 8.36
CA GLY A 248 -8.62 3.16 9.13
C GLY A 248 -8.72 3.74 10.54
N LEU A 249 -9.30 4.93 10.67
CA LEU A 249 -9.57 5.56 11.97
C LEU A 249 -10.55 4.73 12.81
N LEU A 250 -11.59 4.14 12.18
CA LEU A 250 -12.49 3.21 12.88
C LEU A 250 -11.74 1.96 13.34
N GLY A 251 -10.96 1.33 12.47
CA GLY A 251 -10.17 0.13 12.81
C GLY A 251 -9.22 0.38 13.98
N ALA A 252 -8.55 1.54 13.98
CA ALA A 252 -7.69 1.96 15.08
C ALA A 252 -8.44 2.15 16.40
N LYS A 253 -9.61 2.82 16.36
CA LYS A 253 -10.45 2.99 17.55
C LYS A 253 -10.97 1.66 18.09
N LEU A 254 -11.38 0.74 17.22
CA LEU A 254 -11.83 -0.60 17.64
C LEU A 254 -10.67 -1.37 18.27
N PHE A 255 -9.46 -1.29 17.72
CA PHE A 255 -8.27 -1.92 18.28
C PHE A 255 -8.01 -1.44 19.72
N VAL A 256 -8.02 -0.14 19.96
CA VAL A 256 -7.85 0.44 21.30
C VAL A 256 -9.00 0.05 22.24
N ALA A 257 -10.25 0.04 21.76
CA ALA A 257 -11.42 -0.28 22.57
C ALA A 257 -11.44 -1.75 23.03
N VAL A 258 -10.85 -2.66 22.27
CA VAL A 258 -10.71 -4.09 22.65
C VAL A 258 -9.55 -4.30 23.65
N GLY A 259 -8.67 -3.32 23.81
CA GLY A 259 -7.55 -3.38 24.77
C GLY A 259 -6.35 -4.21 24.28
N LEU A 260 -6.17 -4.31 22.98
CA LEU A 260 -5.06 -5.03 22.32
C LEU A 260 -3.82 -4.16 22.15
#